data_0fe538c7b358372b4fc2d427f1a0fc27
#
_entry.id   0fe538c7b358372b4fc2d427f1a0fc27
#
_cell.length_a   1.000
_cell.length_b   1.000
_cell.length_c   1.000
_cell.angle_alpha   90.00
_cell.angle_beta   90.00
_cell.angle_gamma   90.00
#
_symmetry.space_group_name_H-M   'P 1'
#
loop_
_entity.id
_entity.type
_entity.pdbx_description
1 polymer ?
#
loop_
_entity_poly.entity_id
_entity_poly.type
_entity_poly.pdbx_seq_one_letter_code
_entity_poly.pdbx_strand_id
1 'polypeptide(L)'
;MFEYELLENQLNEEVKKILLLIKQDYYDTFSNKKKKLIDNLIECDKVVIVNQGTSHFNDNTLAHGGRALGDGKIHFYPDARKFKLPQEAFDICKKILPHECFHYFLQPDAIEFTDEHEKDMAHFYTEGLVEKETRIFCEKHKDTISFEKANYGFNINFVNMLQNKLGASSYQDIYSESDYLKDIGKYRSEYEHLLKTKKSLISAIPEMIKDLPTAFQKKVSNKVKTIILQDGNADSAVEKLDSFRLSLTNEIEHNEQEL
;
A
#
# COMPACT_ATOMS: atom_id res chain seq x y z
N MET A 1 -13.00 -12.72 23.12
CA MET A 1 -11.86 -12.01 23.73
C MET A 1 -10.55 -12.77 23.55
N PHE A 2 -10.49 -14.07 23.82
CA PHE A 2 -9.27 -14.91 23.67
C PHE A 2 -8.68 -14.97 22.25
N GLU A 3 -9.51 -14.94 21.20
CA GLU A 3 -9.02 -15.11 19.82
C GLU A 3 -8.26 -13.88 19.30
N TYR A 4 -8.63 -12.68 19.72
CA TYR A 4 -7.95 -11.44 19.28
C TYR A 4 -6.59 -11.26 19.96
N GLU A 5 -6.45 -11.60 21.24
CA GLU A 5 -5.18 -11.53 21.96
C GLU A 5 -4.13 -12.47 21.34
N LEU A 6 -4.55 -13.70 20.98
CA LEU A 6 -3.67 -14.63 20.28
C LEU A 6 -3.23 -14.09 18.92
N LEU A 7 -4.16 -13.49 18.17
CA LEU A 7 -3.88 -12.89 16.88
C LEU A 7 -2.93 -11.68 17.01
N GLU A 8 -3.12 -10.80 17.99
CA GLU A 8 -2.22 -9.69 18.31
C GLU A 8 -0.80 -10.17 18.61
N ASN A 9 -0.66 -11.20 19.43
CA ASN A 9 0.64 -11.77 19.78
C ASN A 9 1.35 -12.34 18.54
N GLN A 10 0.64 -13.07 17.68
CA GLN A 10 1.19 -13.60 16.44
C GLN A 10 1.63 -12.49 15.47
N LEU A 11 0.83 -11.43 15.34
CA LEU A 11 1.18 -10.29 14.49
C LEU A 11 2.34 -9.48 15.07
N ASN A 12 2.46 -9.35 16.39
CA ASN A 12 3.60 -8.70 17.03
C ASN A 12 4.91 -9.44 16.75
N GLU A 13 4.91 -10.78 16.77
CA GLU A 13 6.07 -11.57 16.37
C GLU A 13 6.46 -11.34 14.90
N GLU A 14 5.48 -11.24 13.99
CA GLU A 14 5.77 -10.91 12.58
C GLU A 14 6.31 -9.47 12.43
N VAL A 15 5.77 -8.49 13.16
CA VAL A 15 6.32 -7.11 13.18
C VAL A 15 7.76 -7.11 13.66
N LYS A 16 8.07 -7.80 14.75
CA LYS A 16 9.42 -7.91 15.29
C LYS A 16 10.39 -8.50 14.27
N LYS A 17 9.98 -9.55 13.57
CA LYS A 17 10.75 -10.18 12.50
C LYS A 17 11.03 -9.19 11.36
N ILE A 18 10.02 -8.45 10.91
CA ILE A 18 10.15 -7.44 9.86
C ILE A 18 11.11 -6.33 10.32
N LEU A 19 10.95 -5.81 11.54
CA LEU A 19 11.80 -4.76 12.09
C LEU A 19 13.26 -5.20 12.22
N LEU A 20 13.52 -6.45 12.58
CA LEU A 20 14.88 -7.02 12.63
C LEU A 20 15.52 -7.06 11.22
N LEU A 21 14.76 -7.42 10.18
CA LEU A 21 15.24 -7.40 8.80
C LEU A 21 15.44 -5.97 8.28
N ILE A 22 14.55 -5.03 8.63
CA ILE A 22 14.74 -3.60 8.33
C ILE A 22 16.01 -3.09 9.03
N LYS A 23 16.22 -3.45 10.29
CA LYS A 23 17.44 -3.10 11.02
C LYS A 23 18.68 -3.67 10.32
N GLN A 24 18.65 -4.93 9.92
CA GLN A 24 19.75 -5.56 9.19
C GLN A 24 20.10 -4.83 7.88
N ASP A 25 19.10 -4.39 7.13
CA ASP A 25 19.29 -3.79 5.80
C ASP A 25 19.61 -2.30 5.82
N TYR A 26 19.04 -1.55 6.78
CA TYR A 26 19.03 -0.09 6.74
C TYR A 26 19.68 0.59 7.94
N TYR A 27 20.11 -0.16 8.99
CA TYR A 27 20.58 0.44 10.23
C TYR A 27 21.72 1.42 10.05
N ASP A 28 22.70 1.10 9.20
CA ASP A 28 23.88 1.96 8.97
C ASP A 28 23.52 3.26 8.27
N THR A 29 22.42 3.25 7.52
CA THR A 29 21.91 4.39 6.78
C THR A 29 20.99 5.29 7.63
N PHE A 30 20.50 4.78 8.76
CA PHE A 30 19.59 5.52 9.63
C PHE A 30 20.30 6.63 10.42
N SER A 31 19.60 7.75 10.60
CA SER A 31 19.99 8.77 11.56
C SER A 31 19.98 8.19 12.98
N ASN A 32 20.70 8.85 13.91
CA ASN A 32 20.72 8.41 15.31
C ASN A 32 19.31 8.36 15.95
N LYS A 33 18.39 9.24 15.52
CA LYS A 33 16.99 9.24 15.96
C LYS A 33 16.29 7.96 15.48
N LYS A 34 16.44 7.58 14.21
CA LYS A 34 15.84 6.38 13.63
C LYS A 34 16.47 5.08 14.16
N LYS A 35 17.78 5.10 14.46
CA LYS A 35 18.46 3.97 15.14
C LYS A 35 17.84 3.69 16.51
N LYS A 36 17.66 4.73 17.33
CA LYS A 36 16.99 4.60 18.62
C LYS A 36 15.52 4.17 18.46
N LEU A 37 14.84 4.68 17.44
CA LEU A 37 13.45 4.31 17.17
C LEU A 37 13.32 2.81 16.87
N ILE A 38 14.11 2.27 15.94
CA ILE A 38 14.01 0.85 15.59
C ILE A 38 14.37 -0.06 16.77
N ASP A 39 15.38 0.30 17.58
CA ASP A 39 15.74 -0.44 18.76
C ASP A 39 14.57 -0.51 19.77
N ASN A 40 13.91 0.63 20.02
CA ASN A 40 12.72 0.68 20.88
C ASN A 40 11.52 -0.07 20.28
N LEU A 41 11.33 -0.02 18.96
CA LEU A 41 10.21 -0.70 18.29
C LEU A 41 10.32 -2.23 18.40
N ILE A 42 11.54 -2.78 18.34
CA ILE A 42 11.79 -4.22 18.47
C ILE A 42 11.46 -4.75 19.87
N GLU A 43 11.63 -3.92 20.90
CA GLU A 43 11.43 -4.29 22.30
C GLU A 43 9.97 -4.18 22.79
N CYS A 44 9.05 -3.65 21.97
CA CYS A 44 7.68 -3.37 22.39
C CYS A 44 6.66 -3.99 21.43
N ASP A 45 5.52 -4.42 21.98
CA ASP A 45 4.36 -4.84 21.19
C ASP A 45 3.71 -3.64 20.49
N LYS A 46 3.47 -3.77 19.20
CA LYS A 46 3.04 -2.67 18.33
C LYS A 46 1.68 -2.87 17.69
N VAL A 47 1.18 -4.10 17.62
CA VAL A 47 -0.09 -4.39 16.97
C VAL A 47 -1.23 -4.28 17.96
N VAL A 48 -2.28 -3.59 17.57
CA VAL A 48 -3.57 -3.54 18.27
C VAL A 48 -4.66 -3.90 17.27
N ILE A 49 -5.49 -4.87 17.62
CA ILE A 49 -6.68 -5.21 16.85
C ILE A 49 -7.85 -4.44 17.42
N VAL A 50 -8.39 -3.53 16.63
CA VAL A 50 -9.55 -2.74 17.01
C VAL A 50 -10.81 -3.45 16.55
N ASN A 51 -11.56 -4.00 17.50
CA ASN A 51 -12.86 -4.60 17.21
C ASN A 51 -13.87 -3.48 16.92
N GLN A 52 -14.14 -3.24 15.63
CA GLN A 52 -15.14 -2.25 15.24
C GLN A 52 -16.54 -2.86 15.23
N GLY A 53 -17.21 -2.75 16.33
CA GLY A 53 -18.68 -2.86 16.38
C GLY A 53 -19.41 -1.63 15.86
N THR A 54 -18.71 -0.57 15.40
CA THR A 54 -19.35 0.73 15.07
C THR A 54 -18.67 1.51 13.95
N SER A 55 -19.26 1.64 12.82
CA SER A 55 -19.81 2.84 12.14
C SER A 55 -18.89 4.02 11.72
N HIS A 56 -17.56 3.95 11.69
CA HIS A 56 -16.76 5.12 11.25
C HIS A 56 -15.99 4.95 9.94
N PHE A 57 -16.11 3.83 9.29
CA PHE A 57 -15.56 3.65 7.95
C PHE A 57 -16.70 3.44 6.95
N ASN A 58 -16.79 4.32 5.96
CA ASN A 58 -17.67 4.15 4.80
C ASN A 58 -17.48 2.75 4.22
N ASP A 59 -18.59 2.08 3.90
CA ASP A 59 -18.68 0.70 3.41
C ASP A 59 -17.81 0.34 2.18
N ASN A 60 -17.08 1.31 1.62
CA ASN A 60 -16.22 1.17 0.44
C ASN A 60 -14.71 1.23 0.74
N THR A 61 -14.29 1.54 1.96
CA THR A 61 -12.88 1.46 2.31
C THR A 61 -12.56 0.03 2.73
N LEU A 62 -11.55 -0.50 2.10
CA LEU A 62 -11.01 -1.83 2.30
C LEU A 62 -11.00 -2.22 3.77
N ALA A 63 -11.68 -3.28 4.08
CA ALA A 63 -11.84 -3.88 5.39
C ALA A 63 -10.51 -4.38 6.03
N HIS A 64 -9.35 -3.93 5.55
CA HIS A 64 -8.03 -4.42 5.87
C HIS A 64 -7.02 -3.30 6.05
N GLY A 65 -7.47 -2.13 6.52
CA GLY A 65 -6.54 -1.04 6.81
C GLY A 65 -5.72 -1.35 8.06
N GLY A 66 -4.42 -1.56 7.90
CA GLY A 66 -3.45 -1.23 8.92
C GLY A 66 -3.29 0.29 8.96
N ARG A 67 -2.97 0.84 10.10
CA ARG A 67 -2.59 2.24 10.24
C ARG A 67 -1.59 2.39 11.36
N ALA A 68 -0.38 2.83 11.03
CA ALA A 68 0.54 3.32 12.03
C ALA A 68 0.00 4.66 12.56
N LEU A 69 -0.39 4.69 13.83
CA LEU A 69 -0.92 5.88 14.46
C LEU A 69 0.16 6.63 15.23
N GLY A 70 -0.13 7.88 15.55
CA GLY A 70 0.75 8.74 16.35
C GLY A 70 1.07 8.22 17.76
N ASP A 71 0.35 7.19 18.24
CA ASP A 71 0.66 6.45 19.47
C ASP A 71 1.79 5.40 19.31
N GLY A 72 2.34 5.29 18.09
CA GLY A 72 3.41 4.36 17.76
C GLY A 72 2.95 2.91 17.60
N LYS A 73 1.65 2.67 17.40
CA LYS A 73 1.06 1.35 17.22
C LYS A 73 0.49 1.17 15.82
N ILE A 74 0.44 -0.08 15.38
CA ILE A 74 -0.24 -0.49 14.15
C ILE A 74 -1.62 -0.99 14.54
N HIS A 75 -2.65 -0.28 14.12
CA HIS A 75 -4.03 -0.63 14.38
C HIS A 75 -4.62 -1.38 13.19
N PHE A 76 -5.07 -2.60 13.40
CA PHE A 76 -5.83 -3.36 12.42
C PHE A 76 -7.31 -3.34 12.74
N TYR A 77 -8.10 -3.19 11.67
CA TYR A 77 -9.56 -3.14 11.74
C TYR A 77 -10.14 -4.32 10.93
N PRO A 78 -10.10 -5.55 11.45
CA PRO A 78 -10.67 -6.70 10.75
C PRO A 78 -12.18 -6.56 10.66
N ASP A 79 -12.73 -6.64 9.44
CA ASP A 79 -14.16 -6.73 9.27
C ASP A 79 -14.64 -8.15 9.64
N ALA A 80 -15.13 -8.30 10.86
CA ALA A 80 -15.66 -9.57 11.38
C ALA A 80 -16.74 -10.20 10.48
N ARG A 81 -17.38 -9.43 9.59
CA ARG A 81 -18.36 -9.93 8.62
C ARG A 81 -17.73 -10.66 7.44
N LYS A 82 -16.44 -10.38 7.17
CA LYS A 82 -15.69 -10.93 6.02
C LYS A 82 -14.81 -12.11 6.41
N PHE A 83 -14.38 -12.18 7.68
CA PHE A 83 -13.52 -13.25 8.16
C PHE A 83 -14.31 -14.26 8.99
N LYS A 84 -14.33 -15.46 8.53
CA LYS A 84 -14.96 -16.58 9.26
C LYS A 84 -14.03 -17.20 10.29
N LEU A 85 -12.71 -17.03 10.10
CA LEU A 85 -11.68 -17.65 10.93
C LEU A 85 -10.61 -16.63 11.30
N PRO A 86 -10.05 -16.69 12.54
CA PRO A 86 -8.91 -15.85 12.95
C PRO A 86 -7.69 -16.01 12.02
N GLN A 87 -7.47 -17.19 11.47
CA GLN A 87 -6.37 -17.45 10.54
C GLN A 87 -6.48 -16.64 9.24
N GLU A 88 -7.68 -16.48 8.68
CA GLU A 88 -7.89 -15.65 7.48
C GLU A 88 -7.54 -14.18 7.76
N ALA A 89 -7.92 -13.69 8.95
CA ALA A 89 -7.57 -12.34 9.39
C ALA A 89 -6.05 -12.19 9.57
N PHE A 90 -5.39 -13.17 10.17
CA PHE A 90 -3.94 -13.19 10.32
C PHE A 90 -3.22 -13.14 8.97
N ASP A 91 -3.60 -14.01 8.03
CA ASP A 91 -2.95 -14.11 6.72
C ASP A 91 -3.05 -12.80 5.92
N ILE A 92 -4.14 -12.07 6.08
CA ILE A 92 -4.32 -10.78 5.42
C ILE A 92 -3.55 -9.67 6.13
N CYS A 93 -3.68 -9.56 7.46
CA CYS A 93 -2.96 -8.56 8.23
C CYS A 93 -1.44 -8.71 8.07
N LYS A 94 -0.94 -9.94 8.10
CA LYS A 94 0.48 -10.26 7.89
C LYS A 94 1.04 -9.70 6.60
N LYS A 95 0.27 -9.70 5.51
CA LYS A 95 0.70 -9.20 4.20
C LYS A 95 0.81 -7.67 4.13
N ILE A 96 0.14 -6.97 5.04
CA ILE A 96 0.13 -5.50 5.13
C ILE A 96 1.24 -5.00 6.06
N LEU A 97 1.65 -5.80 7.04
CA LEU A 97 2.64 -5.40 8.06
C LEU A 97 3.92 -4.76 7.53
N PRO A 98 4.55 -5.25 6.43
CA PRO A 98 5.75 -4.61 5.92
C PRO A 98 5.52 -3.15 5.55
N HIS A 99 4.41 -2.82 4.90
CA HIS A 99 4.03 -1.46 4.56
C HIS A 99 3.88 -0.58 5.81
N GLU A 100 3.13 -1.05 6.80
CA GLU A 100 2.92 -0.31 8.05
C GLU A 100 4.22 -0.14 8.85
N CYS A 101 5.13 -1.12 8.82
CA CYS A 101 6.43 -0.98 9.47
C CYS A 101 7.30 0.10 8.81
N PHE A 102 7.23 0.26 7.49
CA PHE A 102 7.98 1.32 6.80
C PHE A 102 7.46 2.73 7.12
N HIS A 103 6.19 2.91 7.48
CA HIS A 103 5.69 4.20 7.94
C HIS A 103 6.45 4.76 9.14
N TYR A 104 6.95 3.91 10.05
CA TYR A 104 7.77 4.38 11.18
C TYR A 104 9.05 5.10 10.76
N PHE A 105 9.60 4.75 9.60
CA PHE A 105 10.90 5.27 9.12
C PHE A 105 10.76 6.29 8.01
N LEU A 106 9.66 6.22 7.25
CA LEU A 106 9.45 7.00 6.03
C LEU A 106 8.39 8.09 6.18
N GLN A 107 7.68 8.13 7.32
CA GLN A 107 6.77 9.22 7.60
C GLN A 107 7.57 10.46 8.01
N PRO A 108 7.36 11.62 7.38
CA PRO A 108 8.03 12.85 7.78
C PRO A 108 7.64 13.24 9.22
N ASP A 109 8.56 13.88 9.92
CA ASP A 109 8.21 14.60 11.15
C ASP A 109 7.08 15.59 10.85
N ALA A 110 6.24 15.88 11.82
CA ALA A 110 5.04 16.70 11.64
C ALA A 110 5.37 18.01 10.89
N ILE A 111 4.85 18.08 9.65
CA ILE A 111 4.95 19.29 8.82
C ILE A 111 3.60 19.98 8.92
N GLU A 112 3.61 21.25 9.31
CA GLU A 112 2.42 22.07 9.27
C GLU A 112 2.18 22.54 7.83
N PHE A 113 1.16 22.00 7.19
CA PHE A 113 0.68 22.47 5.90
C PHE A 113 -0.40 23.53 6.14
N THR A 114 -0.33 24.63 5.41
CA THR A 114 -1.32 25.69 5.44
C THR A 114 -2.49 25.42 4.47
N ASP A 115 -2.28 24.56 3.50
CA ASP A 115 -3.24 24.18 2.46
C ASP A 115 -3.53 22.65 2.57
N GLU A 116 -4.83 22.29 2.72
CA GLU A 116 -5.27 20.89 2.73
C GLU A 116 -4.86 20.14 1.46
N HIS A 117 -4.77 20.83 0.32
CA HIS A 117 -4.33 20.22 -0.93
C HIS A 117 -2.86 19.78 -0.88
N GLU A 118 -1.98 20.61 -0.29
CA GLU A 118 -0.59 20.25 -0.07
C GLU A 118 -0.44 19.07 0.90
N LYS A 119 -1.30 19.03 1.91
CA LYS A 119 -1.37 17.90 2.84
C LYS A 119 -1.76 16.60 2.15
N ASP A 120 -2.79 16.66 1.27
CA ASP A 120 -3.18 15.50 0.46
C ASP A 120 -2.06 15.05 -0.48
N MET A 121 -1.35 15.98 -1.10
CA MET A 121 -0.19 15.69 -1.95
C MET A 121 0.95 15.06 -1.16
N ALA A 122 1.25 15.57 0.03
CA ALA A 122 2.28 15.03 0.91
C ALA A 122 1.91 13.62 1.39
N HIS A 123 0.66 13.39 1.75
CA HIS A 123 0.17 12.05 2.08
C HIS A 123 0.27 11.12 0.88
N PHE A 124 -0.17 11.55 -0.30
CA PHE A 124 -0.07 10.77 -1.54
C PHE A 124 1.38 10.39 -1.87
N TYR A 125 2.31 11.31 -1.66
CA TYR A 125 3.74 11.08 -1.81
C TYR A 125 4.27 10.07 -0.78
N THR A 126 3.94 10.25 0.50
CA THR A 126 4.41 9.38 1.59
C THR A 126 3.94 7.94 1.39
N GLU A 127 2.67 7.72 1.05
CA GLU A 127 2.13 6.39 0.72
C GLU A 127 2.88 5.76 -0.47
N GLY A 128 3.19 6.55 -1.49
CA GLY A 128 3.96 6.08 -2.63
C GLY A 128 5.39 5.67 -2.27
N LEU A 129 6.04 6.45 -1.42
CA LEU A 129 7.40 6.19 -0.96
C LEU A 129 7.46 4.94 -0.08
N VAL A 130 6.55 4.82 0.90
CA VAL A 130 6.42 3.65 1.77
C VAL A 130 6.18 2.40 0.95
N GLU A 131 5.23 2.42 0.03
CA GLU A 131 4.94 1.27 -0.82
C GLU A 131 6.11 0.90 -1.74
N LYS A 132 6.80 1.90 -2.31
CA LYS A 132 7.99 1.67 -3.15
C LYS A 132 9.09 0.94 -2.38
N GLU A 133 9.48 1.46 -1.23
CA GLU A 133 10.51 0.85 -0.39
C GLU A 133 10.08 -0.52 0.15
N THR A 134 8.80 -0.67 0.52
CA THR A 134 8.24 -1.96 0.92
C THR A 134 8.38 -3.01 -0.18
N ARG A 135 8.10 -2.66 -1.44
CA ARG A 135 8.23 -3.59 -2.57
C ARG A 135 9.67 -4.04 -2.77
N ILE A 136 10.62 -3.11 -2.71
CA ILE A 136 12.06 -3.41 -2.82
C ILE A 136 12.50 -4.35 -1.70
N PHE A 137 12.14 -4.03 -0.46
CA PHE A 137 12.46 -4.82 0.71
C PHE A 137 11.84 -6.23 0.65
N CYS A 138 10.57 -6.33 0.33
CA CYS A 138 9.87 -7.62 0.26
C CYS A 138 10.36 -8.50 -0.88
N GLU A 139 10.76 -7.93 -2.02
CA GLU A 139 11.39 -8.71 -3.09
C GLU A 139 12.74 -9.29 -2.64
N LYS A 140 13.53 -8.52 -1.89
CA LYS A 140 14.78 -8.99 -1.29
C LYS A 140 14.55 -10.14 -0.29
N HIS A 141 13.46 -10.10 0.46
CA HIS A 141 13.11 -11.04 1.53
C HIS A 141 11.94 -11.97 1.21
N LYS A 142 11.64 -12.20 -0.07
CA LYS A 142 10.45 -12.94 -0.54
C LYS A 142 10.29 -14.35 0.03
N ASP A 143 11.40 -15.00 0.39
CA ASP A 143 11.38 -16.33 1.00
C ASP A 143 11.02 -16.29 2.50
N THR A 144 11.01 -15.12 3.10
CA THR A 144 10.83 -14.91 4.55
C THR A 144 9.59 -14.11 4.88
N ILE A 145 9.23 -13.13 4.02
CA ILE A 145 8.14 -12.18 4.24
C ILE A 145 7.06 -12.38 3.19
N SER A 146 5.81 -12.54 3.68
CA SER A 146 4.62 -12.48 2.83
C SER A 146 4.21 -11.03 2.65
N PHE A 147 3.96 -10.62 1.41
CA PHE A 147 3.56 -9.27 1.07
C PHE A 147 2.53 -9.27 -0.06
N GLU A 148 1.57 -8.37 0.01
CA GLU A 148 0.61 -8.10 -1.06
C GLU A 148 0.75 -6.65 -1.50
N LYS A 149 1.01 -6.44 -2.79
CA LYS A 149 1.14 -5.11 -3.37
C LYS A 149 -0.15 -4.32 -3.18
N ALA A 150 -0.04 -3.18 -2.52
CA ALA A 150 -1.16 -2.25 -2.38
C ALA A 150 -1.45 -1.50 -3.69
N ASN A 151 -2.60 -0.82 -3.75
CA ASN A 151 -3.07 -0.09 -4.92
C ASN A 151 -2.44 1.32 -5.05
N TYR A 152 -1.13 1.42 -4.78
CA TYR A 152 -0.37 2.68 -4.73
C TYR A 152 0.51 2.93 -5.96
N GLY A 153 0.23 2.30 -7.11
CA GLY A 153 1.01 2.49 -8.32
C GLY A 153 1.11 3.95 -8.77
N PHE A 154 0.00 4.69 -8.73
CA PHE A 154 0.00 6.14 -9.05
C PHE A 154 0.80 6.97 -8.05
N ASN A 155 0.79 6.58 -6.76
CA ASN A 155 1.57 7.22 -5.73
C ASN A 155 3.08 7.00 -5.98
N ILE A 156 3.48 5.77 -6.34
CA ILE A 156 4.86 5.44 -6.72
C ILE A 156 5.30 6.24 -7.94
N ASN A 157 4.42 6.41 -8.94
CA ASN A 157 4.73 7.23 -10.11
C ASN A 157 4.99 8.68 -9.73
N PHE A 158 4.21 9.24 -8.82
CA PHE A 158 4.43 10.58 -8.30
C PHE A 158 5.80 10.69 -7.60
N VAL A 159 6.12 9.72 -6.74
CA VAL A 159 7.44 9.63 -6.09
C VAL A 159 8.57 9.59 -7.11
N ASN A 160 8.49 8.69 -8.11
CA ASN A 160 9.52 8.56 -9.12
C ASN A 160 9.72 9.84 -9.94
N MET A 161 8.63 10.49 -10.32
CA MET A 161 8.67 11.75 -11.04
C MET A 161 9.39 12.83 -10.21
N LEU A 162 9.05 12.94 -8.93
CA LEU A 162 9.66 13.93 -8.06
C LEU A 162 11.14 13.63 -7.81
N GLN A 163 11.51 12.37 -7.55
CA GLN A 163 12.90 11.96 -7.40
C GLN A 163 13.73 12.30 -8.63
N ASN A 164 13.20 12.04 -9.82
CA ASN A 164 13.88 12.39 -11.08
C ASN A 164 14.08 13.90 -11.25
N LYS A 165 13.07 14.71 -10.90
CA LYS A 165 13.17 16.19 -10.99
C LYS A 165 14.16 16.77 -10.00
N LEU A 166 14.33 16.18 -8.86
CA LEU A 166 15.21 16.65 -7.79
C LEU A 166 16.62 16.08 -7.88
N GLY A 167 16.84 15.08 -8.75
CA GLY A 167 18.10 14.35 -8.83
C GLY A 167 18.35 13.47 -7.60
N ALA A 168 17.32 13.19 -6.78
CA ALA A 168 17.42 12.36 -5.60
C ALA A 168 17.47 10.88 -5.99
N SER A 169 18.49 10.15 -5.51
CA SER A 169 18.70 8.75 -5.84
C SER A 169 18.13 7.79 -4.80
N SER A 170 17.86 8.26 -3.60
CA SER A 170 17.35 7.45 -2.50
C SER A 170 16.34 8.22 -1.64
N TYR A 171 15.56 7.48 -0.83
CA TYR A 171 14.67 8.11 0.15
C TYR A 171 15.46 8.94 1.19
N GLN A 172 16.73 8.62 1.45
CA GLN A 172 17.58 9.33 2.38
C GLN A 172 17.85 10.74 1.92
N ASP A 173 18.10 10.93 0.62
CA ASP A 173 18.30 12.25 0.01
C ASP A 173 17.06 13.13 0.15
N ILE A 174 15.88 12.49 0.18
CA ILE A 174 14.58 13.17 0.25
C ILE A 174 14.19 13.46 1.70
N TYR A 175 14.54 12.58 2.64
CA TYR A 175 14.19 12.74 4.06
C TYR A 175 15.16 13.58 4.86
N SER A 176 16.39 13.79 4.39
CA SER A 176 17.31 14.75 4.99
C SER A 176 16.84 16.20 4.79
N GLU A 177 15.97 16.41 3.81
CA GLU A 177 15.46 17.73 3.42
C GLU A 177 13.94 17.81 3.70
N SER A 178 13.58 18.06 4.97
CA SER A 178 12.20 18.40 5.36
C SER A 178 11.64 19.61 4.57
N ASP A 179 12.51 20.43 3.97
CA ASP A 179 12.17 21.55 3.11
C ASP A 179 11.48 21.15 1.82
N TYR A 180 11.65 19.90 1.39
CA TYR A 180 11.08 19.37 0.17
C TYR A 180 9.55 19.24 0.23
N LEU A 181 9.02 18.69 1.32
CA LEU A 181 7.58 18.60 1.50
C LEU A 181 6.92 19.96 1.72
N LYS A 182 7.67 20.94 2.23
CA LYS A 182 7.21 22.34 2.32
C LYS A 182 7.01 22.99 0.94
N ASP A 183 7.74 22.53 -0.06
CA ASP A 183 7.66 23.02 -1.44
C ASP A 183 6.80 22.11 -2.35
N ILE A 184 6.08 21.14 -1.79
CA ILE A 184 5.34 20.15 -2.57
C ILE A 184 4.28 20.79 -3.48
N GLY A 185 3.74 21.92 -3.08
CA GLY A 185 2.80 22.72 -3.88
C GLY A 185 3.28 23.10 -5.28
N LYS A 186 4.62 23.15 -5.51
CA LYS A 186 5.22 23.39 -6.83
C LYS A 186 4.90 22.27 -7.84
N TYR A 187 4.51 21.10 -7.38
CA TYR A 187 4.23 19.90 -8.19
C TYR A 187 2.74 19.59 -8.31
N ARG A 188 1.91 20.60 -8.04
CA ARG A 188 0.45 20.44 -8.07
C ARG A 188 -0.09 19.99 -9.42
N SER A 189 0.46 20.53 -10.52
CA SER A 189 0.02 20.16 -11.87
C SER A 189 0.28 18.69 -12.20
N GLU A 190 1.41 18.15 -11.76
CA GLU A 190 1.76 16.74 -11.96
C GLU A 190 0.87 15.81 -11.12
N TYR A 191 0.60 16.19 -9.88
CA TYR A 191 -0.31 15.48 -9.00
C TYR A 191 -1.73 15.42 -9.59
N GLU A 192 -2.26 16.57 -10.01
CA GLU A 192 -3.59 16.66 -10.63
C GLU A 192 -3.66 15.86 -11.94
N HIS A 193 -2.59 15.87 -12.74
CA HIS A 193 -2.49 15.06 -13.94
C HIS A 193 -2.58 13.56 -13.65
N LEU A 194 -1.83 13.07 -12.65
CA LEU A 194 -1.89 11.67 -12.23
C LEU A 194 -3.27 11.27 -11.70
N LEU A 195 -3.92 12.12 -10.91
CA LEU A 195 -5.28 11.88 -10.41
C LEU A 195 -6.29 11.83 -11.55
N LYS A 196 -6.18 12.73 -12.54
CA LYS A 196 -7.04 12.74 -13.73
C LYS A 196 -6.85 11.47 -14.56
N THR A 197 -5.62 11.05 -14.79
CA THR A 197 -5.27 9.81 -15.50
C THR A 197 -5.87 8.59 -14.77
N LYS A 198 -5.66 8.48 -13.46
CA LYS A 198 -6.25 7.43 -12.63
C LYS A 198 -7.77 7.36 -12.79
N LYS A 199 -8.44 8.51 -12.69
CA LYS A 199 -9.89 8.62 -12.81
C LYS A 199 -10.36 8.20 -14.22
N SER A 200 -9.67 8.64 -15.26
CA SER A 200 -9.98 8.31 -16.66
C SER A 200 -9.89 6.80 -16.91
N LEU A 201 -8.80 6.15 -16.48
CA LEU A 201 -8.62 4.71 -16.63
C LEU A 201 -9.70 3.90 -15.90
N ILE A 202 -10.02 4.27 -14.66
CA ILE A 202 -11.09 3.60 -13.89
C ILE A 202 -12.44 3.78 -14.57
N SER A 203 -12.73 4.97 -15.11
CA SER A 203 -13.99 5.27 -15.80
C SER A 203 -14.13 4.52 -17.12
N ALA A 204 -13.05 4.08 -17.75
CA ALA A 204 -13.06 3.28 -18.96
C ALA A 204 -13.37 1.79 -18.72
N ILE A 205 -13.30 1.29 -17.50
CA ILE A 205 -13.48 -0.14 -17.18
C ILE A 205 -14.81 -0.70 -17.69
N PRO A 206 -15.98 -0.05 -17.50
CA PRO A 206 -17.25 -0.58 -18.00
C PRO A 206 -17.24 -0.84 -19.51
N GLU A 207 -16.66 0.07 -20.29
CA GLU A 207 -16.54 -0.08 -21.74
C GLU A 207 -15.59 -1.24 -22.11
N MET A 208 -14.51 -1.42 -21.37
CA MET A 208 -13.54 -2.50 -21.60
C MET A 208 -14.11 -3.90 -21.38
N ILE A 209 -15.14 -4.04 -20.53
CA ILE A 209 -15.70 -5.34 -20.14
C ILE A 209 -17.11 -5.57 -20.69
N LYS A 210 -17.70 -4.63 -21.45
CA LYS A 210 -19.10 -4.68 -21.88
C LYS A 210 -19.47 -5.93 -22.67
N ASP A 211 -18.51 -6.44 -23.47
CA ASP A 211 -18.71 -7.60 -24.34
C ASP A 211 -18.52 -8.94 -23.62
N LEU A 212 -18.16 -8.92 -22.33
CA LEU A 212 -17.99 -10.12 -21.54
C LEU A 212 -19.35 -10.62 -20.99
N PRO A 213 -19.53 -11.95 -20.82
CA PRO A 213 -20.70 -12.47 -20.13
C PRO A 213 -20.88 -11.83 -18.75
N THR A 214 -22.12 -11.50 -18.39
CA THR A 214 -22.44 -10.74 -17.16
C THR A 214 -21.87 -11.39 -15.89
N ALA A 215 -21.82 -12.72 -15.82
CA ALA A 215 -21.27 -13.47 -14.70
C ALA A 215 -19.76 -13.15 -14.48
N PHE A 216 -19.03 -12.81 -15.55
CA PHE A 216 -17.61 -12.51 -15.49
C PHE A 216 -17.32 -11.01 -15.30
N GLN A 217 -18.23 -10.12 -15.72
CA GLN A 217 -17.99 -8.67 -15.71
C GLN A 217 -17.53 -8.16 -14.35
N LYS A 218 -18.15 -8.59 -13.24
CA LYS A 218 -17.76 -8.16 -11.88
C LYS A 218 -16.36 -8.63 -11.50
N LYS A 219 -16.05 -9.91 -11.75
CA LYS A 219 -14.73 -10.50 -11.43
C LYS A 219 -13.63 -9.81 -12.23
N VAL A 220 -13.87 -9.62 -13.54
CA VAL A 220 -12.93 -8.99 -14.46
C VAL A 220 -12.77 -7.52 -14.14
N SER A 221 -13.85 -6.78 -13.87
CA SER A 221 -13.80 -5.37 -13.45
C SER A 221 -12.90 -5.16 -12.24
N ASN A 222 -13.05 -5.99 -11.22
CA ASN A 222 -12.20 -5.91 -10.02
C ASN A 222 -10.74 -6.19 -10.33
N LYS A 223 -10.46 -7.20 -11.17
CA LYS A 223 -9.08 -7.54 -11.55
C LYS A 223 -8.43 -6.44 -12.38
N VAL A 224 -9.16 -5.90 -13.36
CA VAL A 224 -8.72 -4.77 -14.19
C VAL A 224 -8.43 -3.54 -13.33
N LYS A 225 -9.35 -3.20 -12.43
CA LYS A 225 -9.16 -2.10 -11.49
C LYS A 225 -7.90 -2.28 -10.63
N THR A 226 -7.68 -3.48 -10.13
CA THR A 226 -6.47 -3.79 -9.35
C THR A 226 -5.20 -3.62 -10.18
N ILE A 227 -5.17 -4.11 -11.41
CA ILE A 227 -4.03 -3.95 -12.32
C ILE A 227 -3.72 -2.46 -12.53
N ILE A 228 -4.73 -1.66 -12.88
CA ILE A 228 -4.57 -0.22 -13.09
C ILE A 228 -4.00 0.47 -11.85
N LEU A 229 -4.57 0.16 -10.67
CA LEU A 229 -4.18 0.83 -9.44
C LEU A 229 -2.79 0.41 -8.92
N GLN A 230 -2.40 -0.84 -9.13
CA GLN A 230 -1.09 -1.34 -8.68
C GLN A 230 0.06 -0.88 -9.58
N ASP A 231 -0.21 -0.72 -10.86
CA ASP A 231 0.79 -0.33 -11.85
C ASP A 231 1.01 1.19 -11.89
N GLY A 232 -0.09 1.94 -11.81
CA GLY A 232 -0.06 3.40 -11.83
C GLY A 232 0.48 4.02 -13.14
N ASN A 233 0.74 3.20 -14.16
CA ASN A 233 1.21 3.60 -15.48
C ASN A 233 0.17 3.21 -16.51
N ALA A 234 -0.29 4.19 -17.31
CA ALA A 234 -1.35 3.98 -18.29
C ALA A 234 -0.93 2.96 -19.38
N ASP A 235 0.29 3.09 -19.92
CA ASP A 235 0.76 2.23 -21.01
C ASP A 235 0.97 0.79 -20.55
N SER A 236 1.65 0.60 -19.41
CA SER A 236 1.85 -0.72 -18.81
C SER A 236 0.54 -1.36 -18.35
N ALA A 237 -0.42 -0.58 -17.87
CA ALA A 237 -1.74 -1.07 -17.52
C ALA A 237 -2.50 -1.58 -18.75
N VAL A 238 -2.43 -0.88 -19.87
CA VAL A 238 -3.04 -1.30 -21.14
C VAL A 238 -2.45 -2.62 -21.62
N GLU A 239 -1.12 -2.76 -21.66
CA GLU A 239 -0.45 -4.02 -22.05
C GLU A 239 -0.87 -5.21 -21.19
N LYS A 240 -0.96 -5.00 -19.85
CA LYS A 240 -1.41 -6.04 -18.92
C LYS A 240 -2.89 -6.37 -19.09
N LEU A 241 -3.70 -5.39 -19.40
CA LEU A 241 -5.12 -5.59 -19.69
C LEU A 241 -5.32 -6.39 -20.97
N ASP A 242 -4.57 -6.11 -22.01
CA ASP A 242 -4.62 -6.86 -23.28
C ASP A 242 -4.17 -8.32 -23.05
N SER A 243 -3.08 -8.52 -22.29
CA SER A 243 -2.62 -9.86 -21.92
C SER A 243 -3.66 -10.62 -21.08
N PHE A 244 -4.32 -9.94 -20.15
CA PHE A 244 -5.37 -10.52 -19.33
C PHE A 244 -6.62 -10.85 -20.17
N ARG A 245 -7.00 -9.97 -21.11
CA ARG A 245 -8.12 -10.20 -22.04
C ARG A 245 -7.89 -11.44 -22.92
N LEU A 246 -6.69 -11.59 -23.48
CA LEU A 246 -6.30 -12.77 -24.25
C LEU A 246 -6.38 -14.06 -23.42
N SER A 247 -5.87 -14.04 -22.18
CA SER A 247 -5.96 -15.16 -21.26
C SER A 247 -7.42 -15.55 -20.95
N LEU A 248 -8.29 -14.55 -20.78
CA LEU A 248 -9.70 -14.76 -20.49
C LEU A 248 -10.47 -15.33 -21.68
N THR A 249 -10.16 -14.88 -22.91
CA THR A 249 -10.74 -15.41 -24.14
C THR A 249 -10.42 -16.90 -24.29
N ASN A 250 -9.16 -17.27 -24.07
CA ASN A 250 -8.73 -18.66 -24.11
C ASN A 250 -9.42 -19.54 -23.03
N GLU A 251 -9.64 -18.98 -21.81
CA GLU A 251 -10.34 -19.68 -20.73
C GLU A 251 -11.84 -19.91 -21.06
N ILE A 252 -12.47 -18.91 -21.71
CA ILE A 252 -13.89 -19.02 -22.14
C ILE A 252 -14.02 -20.04 -23.27
N GLU A 253 -13.17 -20.00 -24.31
CA GLU A 253 -13.19 -20.94 -25.43
C GLU A 253 -12.91 -22.38 -24.99
N HIS A 254 -12.07 -22.58 -23.97
CA HIS A 254 -11.79 -23.92 -23.46
C HIS A 254 -12.99 -24.49 -22.68
N ASN A 255 -13.67 -23.66 -21.90
CA ASN A 255 -14.88 -24.06 -21.16
C ASN A 255 -16.08 -24.30 -22.09
N GLU A 256 -16.16 -23.65 -23.26
CA GLU A 256 -17.20 -23.91 -24.25
C GLU A 256 -16.96 -25.19 -25.07
N GLN A 257 -15.72 -25.70 -25.10
CA GLN A 257 -15.37 -26.96 -25.74
C GLN A 257 -15.58 -28.21 -24.85
N GLU A 258 -15.70 -27.98 -23.52
CA GLU A 258 -15.97 -29.04 -22.54
C GLU A 258 -17.48 -29.25 -22.26
N LEU A 259 -18.37 -28.45 -22.86
CA LEU A 259 -19.83 -28.58 -22.79
C LEU A 259 -20.42 -29.18 -24.06
#